data_ead7dd8d74b45dde545218ed57dd4fa0
#
_entry.id   ead7dd8d74b45dde545218ed57dd4fa0
#
_cell.length_a   1.000
_cell.length_b   1.000
_cell.length_c   1.000
_cell.angle_alpha   90.00
_cell.angle_beta   90.00
_cell.angle_gamma   90.00
#
_symmetry.space_group_name_H-M   'P 1'
#
loop_
_entity.id
_entity.type
_entity.pdbx_description
1 polymer ?
#
loop_
_entity_poly.entity_id
_entity_poly.type
_entity_poly.pdbx_seq_one_letter_code
_entity_poly.pdbx_strand_id
1 'polypeptide(L)'
;MLESVKMGNIEAYVGGPFDPQTEKLNLILMPFFFENQEALMRVAKSDVGDAIRKDAEKNNLKLLCIGDGGSRQITNNKRVVKTPEDMKGLKIRTPGMESIIKCMQALGANTVSIPYADVYMALKTGVADGQENPLANIGDMKFYEVQKYMTYIDYQFHPEVMNMNLQFFNNLPSELATIVQDGAWIFAEEQNRLRSEMNDKYYQMIKDSGVQIYTLSSEEKKAFMEACAPVYDYFIEKGTFTREELEAVRSVAQGK
;
A
#
# COMPACT_ATOMS: atom_id res chain seq x y z
N MET A 1 -12.56 8.05 -8.91
CA MET A 1 -11.65 9.23 -8.99
C MET A 1 -10.54 9.02 -10.01
N LEU A 2 -9.76 7.93 -9.99
CA LEU A 2 -8.66 7.74 -10.95
C LEU A 2 -9.13 7.79 -12.41
N GLU A 3 -10.23 7.10 -12.74
CA GLU A 3 -10.82 7.17 -14.09
C GLU A 3 -11.22 8.60 -14.50
N SER A 4 -11.68 9.41 -13.55
CA SER A 4 -11.99 10.82 -13.81
C SER A 4 -10.74 11.64 -14.14
N VAL A 5 -9.58 11.32 -13.53
CA VAL A 5 -8.28 11.92 -13.89
C VAL A 5 -7.86 11.49 -15.29
N LYS A 6 -7.94 10.18 -15.60
CA LYS A 6 -7.59 9.68 -16.94
C LYS A 6 -8.41 10.34 -18.05
N MET A 7 -9.70 10.56 -17.80
CA MET A 7 -10.62 11.21 -18.73
C MET A 7 -10.49 12.74 -18.77
N GLY A 8 -9.71 13.35 -17.85
CA GLY A 8 -9.57 14.80 -17.76
C GLY A 8 -10.76 15.52 -17.13
N ASN A 9 -11.66 14.81 -16.44
CA ASN A 9 -12.78 15.40 -15.71
C ASN A 9 -12.35 16.08 -14.40
N ILE A 10 -11.24 15.64 -13.84
CA ILE A 10 -10.49 16.29 -12.75
C ILE A 10 -9.01 16.26 -13.09
N GLU A 11 -8.28 17.26 -12.65
CA GLU A 11 -6.88 17.46 -13.02
C GLU A 11 -5.94 16.51 -12.31
N ALA A 12 -6.14 16.26 -11.01
CA ALA A 12 -5.23 15.49 -10.18
C ALA A 12 -5.95 14.71 -9.08
N TYR A 13 -5.26 13.69 -8.56
CA TYR A 13 -5.70 12.86 -7.44
C TYR A 13 -4.50 12.37 -6.64
N VAL A 14 -4.63 12.40 -5.31
CA VAL A 14 -3.69 11.79 -4.36
C VAL A 14 -4.37 10.61 -3.68
N GLY A 15 -3.67 9.49 -3.57
CA GLY A 15 -4.18 8.31 -2.87
C GLY A 15 -3.36 7.07 -3.13
N GLY A 16 -3.83 5.94 -2.59
CA GLY A 16 -3.18 4.65 -2.80
C GLY A 16 -3.15 4.25 -4.28
N PRO A 17 -2.14 3.49 -4.72
CA PRO A 17 -2.06 3.00 -6.08
C PRO A 17 -3.14 1.96 -6.33
N PHE A 18 -3.82 2.10 -7.44
CA PHE A 18 -4.73 1.11 -7.97
C PHE A 18 -4.08 0.45 -9.19
N ASP A 19 -4.30 -0.84 -9.40
CA ASP A 19 -3.69 -1.60 -10.50
C ASP A 19 -3.83 -0.92 -11.90
N PRO A 20 -4.92 -0.18 -12.19
CA PRO A 20 -5.04 0.54 -13.46
C PRO A 20 -4.09 1.74 -13.65
N GLN A 21 -3.33 2.17 -12.66
CA GLN A 21 -2.39 3.31 -12.82
C GLN A 21 -1.21 2.92 -13.71
N THR A 22 -0.55 1.85 -13.35
CA THR A 22 0.50 1.18 -14.13
C THR A 22 0.78 -0.20 -13.53
N GLU A 23 1.01 -1.20 -14.37
CA GLU A 23 1.38 -2.53 -13.91
C GLU A 23 2.75 -2.53 -13.22
N LYS A 24 3.67 -1.63 -13.61
CA LYS A 24 5.00 -1.50 -13.00
C LYS A 24 4.96 -1.09 -11.53
N LEU A 25 3.87 -0.46 -11.04
CA LEU A 25 3.72 -0.20 -9.61
C LEU A 25 3.71 -1.49 -8.77
N ASN A 26 3.32 -2.63 -9.34
CA ASN A 26 3.38 -3.89 -8.62
C ASN A 26 4.79 -4.26 -8.16
N LEU A 27 5.86 -3.77 -8.80
CA LEU A 27 7.25 -3.94 -8.34
C LEU A 27 7.47 -3.46 -6.90
N ILE A 28 6.79 -2.38 -6.50
CA ILE A 28 6.91 -1.79 -5.17
C ILE A 28 5.73 -2.12 -4.24
N LEU A 29 4.80 -2.96 -4.70
CA LEU A 29 3.63 -3.41 -3.93
C LEU A 29 3.77 -4.86 -3.43
N MET A 30 4.95 -5.47 -3.58
CA MET A 30 5.17 -6.84 -3.14
C MET A 30 5.21 -6.93 -1.61
N PRO A 31 4.63 -8.00 -1.03
CA PRO A 31 4.63 -8.19 0.41
C PRO A 31 6.04 -8.38 0.95
N PHE A 32 6.36 -7.76 2.09
CA PHE A 32 7.67 -7.84 2.76
C PHE A 32 8.87 -7.44 1.90
N PHE A 33 8.65 -6.60 0.89
CA PHE A 33 9.71 -6.20 -0.03
C PHE A 33 10.63 -5.14 0.58
N PHE A 34 10.06 -4.15 1.27
CA PHE A 34 10.81 -3.08 1.94
C PHE A 34 10.95 -3.35 3.43
N GLU A 35 12.12 -3.08 3.97
CA GLU A 35 12.38 -3.17 5.42
C GLU A 35 11.79 -1.97 6.18
N ASN A 36 11.77 -0.81 5.54
CA ASN A 36 11.32 0.45 6.11
C ASN A 36 10.92 1.46 5.03
N GLN A 37 10.37 2.58 5.49
CA GLN A 37 9.97 3.70 4.66
C GLN A 37 11.12 4.27 3.82
N GLU A 38 12.32 4.35 4.39
CA GLU A 38 13.48 4.91 3.69
C GLU A 38 13.87 4.09 2.47
N ALA A 39 13.74 2.75 2.56
CA ALA A 39 13.99 1.85 1.45
C ALA A 39 12.99 2.08 0.29
N LEU A 40 11.71 2.26 0.60
CA LEU A 40 10.69 2.65 -0.38
C LEU A 40 11.03 4.00 -1.03
N MET A 41 11.39 5.00 -0.23
CA MET A 41 11.71 6.33 -0.74
C MET A 41 12.99 6.38 -1.58
N ARG A 42 14.01 5.54 -1.28
CA ARG A 42 15.17 5.39 -2.15
C ARG A 42 14.77 4.91 -3.55
N VAL A 43 13.90 3.90 -3.62
CA VAL A 43 13.38 3.41 -4.90
C VAL A 43 12.53 4.46 -5.60
N ALA A 44 11.62 5.12 -4.89
CA ALA A 44 10.75 6.15 -5.44
C ALA A 44 11.52 7.30 -6.12
N LYS A 45 12.70 7.65 -5.60
CA LYS A 45 13.56 8.74 -6.09
C LYS A 45 14.68 8.29 -7.06
N SER A 46 14.74 7.01 -7.41
CA SER A 46 15.74 6.44 -8.30
C SER A 46 15.26 6.37 -9.75
N ASP A 47 16.18 6.02 -10.67
CA ASP A 47 15.88 5.75 -12.07
C ASP A 47 14.80 4.64 -12.23
N VAL A 48 14.76 3.69 -11.30
CA VAL A 48 13.70 2.65 -11.26
C VAL A 48 12.34 3.28 -10.94
N GLY A 49 12.30 4.19 -9.97
CA GLY A 49 11.10 4.96 -9.64
C GLY A 49 10.66 5.84 -10.81
N ASP A 50 11.62 6.44 -11.53
CA ASP A 50 11.36 7.21 -12.74
C ASP A 50 10.72 6.36 -13.84
N ALA A 51 11.25 5.15 -14.05
CA ALA A 51 10.69 4.19 -15.01
C ALA A 51 9.26 3.80 -14.65
N ILE A 52 8.97 3.55 -13.37
CA ILE A 52 7.61 3.26 -12.88
C ILE A 52 6.69 4.46 -13.15
N ARG A 53 7.13 5.68 -12.81
CA ARG A 53 6.33 6.88 -13.03
C ARG A 53 6.05 7.13 -14.51
N LYS A 54 7.03 6.91 -15.37
CA LYS A 54 6.89 7.06 -16.80
C LYS A 54 5.94 6.03 -17.41
N ASP A 55 5.90 4.81 -16.88
CA ASP A 55 5.00 3.76 -17.38
C ASP A 55 3.52 4.15 -17.23
N ALA A 56 3.17 4.97 -16.24
CA ALA A 56 1.80 5.47 -16.05
C ALA A 56 1.31 6.35 -17.21
N GLU A 57 2.21 6.94 -18.00
CA GLU A 57 1.86 7.77 -19.17
C GLU A 57 1.12 6.95 -20.23
N LYS A 58 1.33 5.63 -20.31
CA LYS A 58 0.56 4.70 -21.17
C LYS A 58 -0.94 4.70 -20.85
N ASN A 59 -1.30 5.05 -19.62
CA ASN A 59 -2.67 5.11 -19.12
C ASN A 59 -3.20 6.56 -19.00
N ASN A 60 -2.62 7.51 -19.74
CA ASN A 60 -2.96 8.93 -19.72
C ASN A 60 -2.80 9.58 -18.33
N LEU A 61 -1.87 9.08 -17.52
CA LEU A 61 -1.54 9.59 -16.18
C LEU A 61 -0.11 10.09 -16.11
N LYS A 62 0.08 11.28 -15.56
CA LYS A 62 1.37 11.77 -15.07
C LYS A 62 1.47 11.41 -13.60
N LEU A 63 2.28 10.40 -13.27
CA LEU A 63 2.59 10.05 -11.90
C LEU A 63 3.69 11.00 -11.38
N LEU A 64 3.30 12.02 -10.60
CA LEU A 64 4.18 13.11 -10.20
C LEU A 64 5.17 12.69 -9.10
N CYS A 65 4.69 11.95 -8.09
CA CYS A 65 5.53 11.42 -7.03
C CYS A 65 4.98 10.09 -6.48
N ILE A 66 5.85 9.38 -5.79
CA ILE A 66 5.54 8.21 -4.97
C ILE A 66 5.99 8.55 -3.55
N GLY A 67 5.04 8.69 -2.64
CA GLY A 67 5.27 8.86 -1.21
C GLY A 67 4.96 7.59 -0.43
N ASP A 68 5.14 7.61 0.89
CA ASP A 68 4.76 6.52 1.78
C ASP A 68 3.38 6.77 2.40
N GLY A 69 2.48 5.83 2.22
CA GLY A 69 1.16 5.79 2.84
C GLY A 69 1.13 5.07 4.19
N GLY A 70 2.28 4.61 4.70
CA GLY A 70 2.43 3.85 5.94
C GLY A 70 2.45 2.33 5.75
N SER A 71 2.94 1.63 6.75
CA SER A 71 2.98 0.16 6.75
C SER A 71 1.63 -0.45 7.13
N ARG A 72 1.27 -1.55 6.48
CA ARG A 72 -0.04 -2.19 6.62
C ARG A 72 -0.04 -3.23 7.72
N GLN A 73 -1.06 -3.16 8.57
CA GLN A 73 -1.31 -4.05 9.70
C GLN A 73 -2.59 -4.85 9.45
N ILE A 74 -2.76 -5.99 10.11
CA ILE A 74 -3.95 -6.84 9.99
C ILE A 74 -4.80 -6.69 11.25
N THR A 75 -6.11 -6.41 11.09
CA THR A 75 -7.07 -6.46 12.20
C THR A 75 -8.16 -7.52 11.95
N ASN A 76 -8.72 -8.10 13.02
CA ASN A 76 -9.84 -9.02 12.91
C ASN A 76 -10.63 -9.14 14.23
N ASN A 77 -11.81 -9.80 14.18
CA ASN A 77 -12.70 -10.01 15.33
C ASN A 77 -12.67 -11.44 15.89
N LYS A 78 -11.85 -12.34 15.35
CA LYS A 78 -11.91 -13.76 15.68
C LYS A 78 -10.81 -14.20 16.65
N ARG A 79 -9.55 -13.82 16.38
CA ARG A 79 -8.38 -14.33 17.13
C ARG A 79 -7.14 -13.47 16.93
N VAL A 80 -6.19 -13.64 17.84
CA VAL A 80 -4.83 -13.15 17.63
C VAL A 80 -4.19 -13.94 16.49
N VAL A 81 -3.55 -13.25 15.55
CA VAL A 81 -2.81 -13.86 14.43
C VAL A 81 -1.32 -13.77 14.76
N LYS A 82 -0.68 -14.93 14.94
CA LYS A 82 0.76 -15.07 15.23
C LYS A 82 1.51 -15.83 14.15
N THR A 83 0.79 -16.66 13.41
CA THR A 83 1.33 -17.51 12.35
C THR A 83 0.45 -17.39 11.09
N PRO A 84 0.94 -17.77 9.90
CA PRO A 84 0.11 -17.85 8.70
C PRO A 84 -1.11 -18.77 8.87
N GLU A 85 -0.99 -19.84 9.67
CA GLU A 85 -2.09 -20.77 9.97
C GLU A 85 -3.26 -20.07 10.65
N ASP A 86 -2.99 -19.06 11.48
CA ASP A 86 -4.04 -18.27 12.15
C ASP A 86 -4.87 -17.44 11.17
N MET A 87 -4.36 -17.19 9.96
CA MET A 87 -5.09 -16.50 8.89
C MET A 87 -6.11 -17.39 8.19
N LYS A 88 -5.95 -18.73 8.29
CA LYS A 88 -6.81 -19.67 7.56
C LYS A 88 -8.28 -19.49 7.94
N GLY A 89 -9.11 -19.31 6.90
CA GLY A 89 -10.56 -19.18 7.02
C GLY A 89 -11.04 -17.82 7.50
N LEU A 90 -10.16 -16.88 7.88
CA LEU A 90 -10.57 -15.50 8.14
C LEU A 90 -11.06 -14.85 6.83
N LYS A 91 -12.22 -14.19 6.88
CA LYS A 91 -12.70 -13.37 5.79
C LYS A 91 -12.12 -11.97 5.93
N ILE A 92 -11.05 -11.70 5.17
CA ILE A 92 -10.34 -10.42 5.21
C ILE A 92 -10.82 -9.52 4.07
N ARG A 93 -11.28 -8.33 4.43
CA ARG A 93 -11.54 -7.28 3.44
C ARG A 93 -10.22 -6.78 2.87
N THR A 94 -10.16 -6.70 1.55
CA THR A 94 -9.05 -6.09 0.83
C THR A 94 -9.56 -4.95 -0.06
N PRO A 95 -8.72 -3.95 -0.39
CA PRO A 95 -8.97 -3.12 -1.57
C PRO A 95 -8.90 -3.98 -2.83
N GLY A 96 -9.32 -3.48 -3.97
CA GLY A 96 -9.29 -4.23 -5.24
C GLY A 96 -7.88 -4.50 -5.80
N MET A 97 -6.82 -4.31 -5.03
CA MET A 97 -5.42 -4.48 -5.45
C MET A 97 -5.01 -5.95 -5.47
N GLU A 98 -4.59 -6.43 -6.63
CA GLU A 98 -4.26 -7.85 -6.84
C GLU A 98 -3.11 -8.33 -5.93
N SER A 99 -2.08 -7.50 -5.73
CA SER A 99 -0.94 -7.83 -4.84
C SER A 99 -1.39 -8.10 -3.40
N ILE A 100 -2.31 -7.30 -2.87
CA ILE A 100 -2.87 -7.48 -1.54
C ILE A 100 -3.77 -8.71 -1.48
N ILE A 101 -4.63 -8.89 -2.49
CA ILE A 101 -5.51 -10.06 -2.59
C ILE A 101 -4.68 -11.35 -2.59
N LYS A 102 -3.66 -11.43 -3.44
CA LYS A 102 -2.77 -12.60 -3.53
C LYS A 102 -1.99 -12.84 -2.26
N CYS A 103 -1.51 -11.77 -1.60
CA CYS A 103 -0.84 -11.89 -0.30
C CYS A 103 -1.77 -12.50 0.76
N MET A 104 -2.97 -11.96 0.94
CA MET A 104 -3.92 -12.49 1.93
C MET A 104 -4.35 -13.93 1.62
N GLN A 105 -4.51 -14.28 0.34
CA GLN A 105 -4.79 -15.65 -0.11
C GLN A 105 -3.62 -16.61 0.16
N ALA A 106 -2.39 -16.17 -0.08
CA ALA A 106 -1.20 -16.97 0.22
C ALA A 106 -1.06 -17.27 1.73
N LEU A 107 -1.54 -16.35 2.58
CA LEU A 107 -1.63 -16.56 4.02
C LEU A 107 -2.83 -17.46 4.43
N GLY A 108 -3.67 -17.89 3.49
CA GLY A 108 -4.81 -18.77 3.74
C GLY A 108 -6.12 -18.07 4.09
N ALA A 109 -6.18 -16.74 3.98
CA ALA A 109 -7.41 -16.00 4.20
C ALA A 109 -8.36 -16.07 3.00
N ASN A 110 -9.66 -15.95 3.28
CA ASN A 110 -10.68 -15.69 2.26
C ASN A 110 -10.79 -14.18 2.06
N THR A 111 -10.57 -13.70 0.84
CA THR A 111 -10.61 -12.27 0.56
C THR A 111 -11.97 -11.81 0.04
N VAL A 112 -12.39 -10.62 0.44
CA VAL A 112 -13.56 -9.93 -0.10
C VAL A 112 -13.20 -8.47 -0.41
N SER A 113 -13.40 -8.06 -1.66
CA SER A 113 -13.17 -6.67 -2.07
C SER A 113 -14.37 -5.81 -1.73
N ILE A 114 -14.16 -4.78 -0.91
CA ILE A 114 -15.21 -3.84 -0.48
C ILE A 114 -14.65 -2.42 -0.63
N PRO A 115 -15.42 -1.46 -1.19
CA PRO A 115 -15.02 -0.06 -1.26
C PRO A 115 -14.62 0.50 0.11
N TYR A 116 -13.62 1.39 0.15
CA TYR A 116 -13.06 1.88 1.42
C TYR A 116 -14.10 2.52 2.35
N ALA A 117 -15.04 3.27 1.78
CA ALA A 117 -16.11 3.92 2.56
C ALA A 117 -17.05 2.93 3.27
N ASP A 118 -17.17 1.69 2.77
CA ASP A 118 -18.11 0.69 3.28
C ASP A 118 -17.46 -0.25 4.30
N VAL A 119 -16.14 -0.15 4.52
CA VAL A 119 -15.36 -1.10 5.34
C VAL A 119 -15.84 -1.12 6.78
N TYR A 120 -16.06 0.04 7.42
CA TYR A 120 -16.51 0.13 8.80
C TYR A 120 -17.81 -0.67 9.01
N MET A 121 -18.78 -0.48 8.13
CA MET A 121 -20.06 -1.19 8.21
C MET A 121 -19.92 -2.68 7.92
N ALA A 122 -19.07 -3.06 6.97
CA ALA A 122 -18.78 -4.46 6.66
C ALA A 122 -18.15 -5.21 7.86
N LEU A 123 -17.24 -4.56 8.57
CA LEU A 123 -16.63 -5.10 9.80
C LEU A 123 -17.65 -5.18 10.94
N LYS A 124 -18.43 -4.11 11.13
CA LYS A 124 -19.45 -4.03 12.19
C LYS A 124 -20.55 -5.08 12.05
N THR A 125 -20.97 -5.35 10.83
CA THR A 125 -22.04 -6.32 10.53
C THR A 125 -21.53 -7.76 10.32
N GLY A 126 -20.21 -7.98 10.31
CA GLY A 126 -19.60 -9.30 10.13
C GLY A 126 -19.61 -9.79 8.67
N VAL A 127 -19.80 -8.90 7.69
CA VAL A 127 -19.60 -9.21 6.25
C VAL A 127 -18.14 -9.56 6.01
N ALA A 128 -17.22 -8.93 6.73
CA ALA A 128 -15.82 -9.32 6.83
C ALA A 128 -15.43 -9.52 8.30
N ASP A 129 -14.55 -10.50 8.58
CA ASP A 129 -14.02 -10.74 9.91
C ASP A 129 -12.93 -9.75 10.29
N GLY A 130 -12.22 -9.26 9.28
CA GLY A 130 -11.10 -8.35 9.44
C GLY A 130 -10.77 -7.58 8.17
N GLN A 131 -9.71 -6.78 8.28
CA GLN A 131 -9.17 -5.95 7.20
C GLN A 131 -7.65 -5.77 7.39
N GLU A 132 -7.00 -5.16 6.43
CA GLU A 132 -5.61 -4.78 6.50
C GLU A 132 -5.43 -3.33 5.99
N ASN A 133 -4.74 -2.50 6.75
CA ASN A 133 -4.48 -1.10 6.41
C ASN A 133 -3.35 -0.52 7.26
N PRO A 134 -2.77 0.63 6.86
CA PRO A 134 -1.91 1.43 7.72
C PRO A 134 -2.62 1.92 8.98
N LEU A 135 -1.85 2.21 10.04
CA LEU A 135 -2.40 2.68 11.33
C LEU A 135 -3.27 3.93 11.19
N ALA A 136 -2.86 4.88 10.35
CA ALA A 136 -3.63 6.08 10.09
C ALA A 136 -5.04 5.75 9.55
N ASN A 137 -5.13 4.83 8.59
CA ASN A 137 -6.42 4.41 8.04
C ASN A 137 -7.28 3.69 9.08
N ILE A 138 -6.66 2.86 9.95
CA ILE A 138 -7.36 2.17 11.04
C ILE A 138 -7.91 3.18 12.04
N GLY A 139 -7.10 4.24 12.35
CA GLY A 139 -7.48 5.29 13.28
C GLY A 139 -8.55 6.23 12.71
N ASP A 140 -8.33 6.80 11.53
CA ASP A 140 -9.23 7.80 10.93
C ASP A 140 -10.61 7.23 10.60
N MET A 141 -10.67 5.98 10.13
CA MET A 141 -11.93 5.28 9.85
C MET A 141 -12.50 4.57 11.07
N LYS A 142 -11.84 4.72 12.23
CA LYS A 142 -12.28 4.13 13.51
C LYS A 142 -12.51 2.63 13.46
N PHE A 143 -11.73 1.91 12.64
CA PHE A 143 -11.86 0.44 12.56
C PHE A 143 -11.61 -0.22 13.91
N TYR A 144 -10.82 0.39 14.79
CA TYR A 144 -10.58 -0.07 16.16
C TYR A 144 -11.86 -0.17 17.02
N GLU A 145 -12.93 0.56 16.69
CA GLU A 145 -14.22 0.45 17.40
C GLU A 145 -14.95 -0.87 17.10
N VAL A 146 -14.64 -1.49 15.96
CA VAL A 146 -15.32 -2.68 15.43
C VAL A 146 -14.38 -3.86 15.19
N GLN A 147 -13.13 -3.79 15.70
CA GLN A 147 -12.13 -4.85 15.61
C GLN A 147 -11.56 -5.14 17.01
N LYS A 148 -11.32 -6.42 17.32
CA LYS A 148 -10.85 -6.87 18.64
C LYS A 148 -9.36 -7.13 18.71
N TYR A 149 -8.76 -7.55 17.60
CA TYR A 149 -7.37 -7.98 17.52
C TYR A 149 -6.65 -7.22 16.41
N MET A 150 -5.43 -6.82 16.65
CA MET A 150 -4.51 -6.28 15.65
C MET A 150 -3.19 -7.03 15.70
N THR A 151 -2.71 -7.50 14.56
CA THR A 151 -1.35 -8.00 14.40
C THR A 151 -0.52 -6.92 13.74
N TYR A 152 0.50 -6.44 14.49
CA TYR A 152 1.48 -5.48 13.99
C TYR A 152 2.55 -6.26 13.23
N ILE A 153 2.50 -6.21 11.91
CA ILE A 153 3.24 -7.09 11.01
C ILE A 153 4.11 -6.35 10.01
N ASP A 154 3.73 -5.13 9.60
CA ASP A 154 4.42 -4.35 8.57
C ASP A 154 4.68 -5.18 7.30
N TYR A 155 3.62 -5.83 6.79
CA TYR A 155 3.79 -6.75 5.67
C TYR A 155 3.96 -6.04 4.33
N GLN A 156 3.55 -4.76 4.23
CA GLN A 156 3.71 -3.96 3.03
C GLN A 156 3.80 -2.48 3.42
N PHE A 157 4.84 -1.79 2.98
CA PHE A 157 4.87 -0.33 2.97
C PHE A 157 4.04 0.15 1.79
N HIS A 158 2.92 0.79 2.11
CA HIS A 158 1.93 1.19 1.11
C HIS A 158 2.36 2.49 0.45
N PRO A 159 2.69 2.51 -0.85
CA PRO A 159 2.98 3.78 -1.51
C PRO A 159 1.71 4.62 -1.60
N GLU A 160 1.85 5.91 -1.48
CA GLU A 160 0.83 6.88 -1.83
C GLU A 160 1.30 7.71 -3.01
N VAL A 161 0.45 7.91 -4.00
CA VAL A 161 0.86 8.47 -5.29
C VAL A 161 0.04 9.69 -5.63
N MET A 162 0.71 10.69 -6.23
CA MET A 162 0.04 11.85 -6.80
C MET A 162 -0.02 11.69 -8.32
N ASN A 163 -1.24 11.62 -8.84
CA ASN A 163 -1.51 11.46 -10.26
C ASN A 163 -2.13 12.75 -10.81
N MET A 164 -1.71 13.12 -12.02
CA MET A 164 -2.33 14.20 -12.80
C MET A 164 -2.71 13.66 -14.19
N ASN A 165 -3.73 14.24 -14.79
CA ASN A 165 -4.03 13.96 -16.19
C ASN A 165 -2.82 14.32 -17.07
N LEU A 166 -2.36 13.39 -17.91
CA LEU A 166 -1.13 13.57 -18.68
C LEU A 166 -1.26 14.74 -19.67
N GLN A 167 -2.41 14.85 -20.35
CA GLN A 167 -2.63 15.92 -21.31
C GLN A 167 -2.68 17.29 -20.62
N PHE A 168 -3.34 17.38 -19.46
CA PHE A 168 -3.37 18.60 -18.67
C PHE A 168 -1.95 19.01 -18.26
N PHE A 169 -1.15 18.09 -17.74
CA PHE A 169 0.24 18.37 -17.35
C PHE A 169 1.08 18.83 -18.54
N ASN A 170 0.97 18.16 -19.69
CA ASN A 170 1.74 18.49 -20.88
C ASN A 170 1.35 19.84 -21.51
N ASN A 171 0.14 20.34 -21.23
CA ASN A 171 -0.32 21.64 -21.67
C ASN A 171 0.07 22.79 -20.74
N LEU A 172 0.67 22.52 -19.60
CA LEU A 172 1.18 23.54 -18.70
C LEU A 172 2.38 24.27 -19.35
N PRO A 173 2.51 25.58 -19.17
CA PRO A 173 3.77 26.27 -19.41
C PRO A 173 4.92 25.59 -18.66
N SER A 174 6.11 25.50 -19.25
CA SER A 174 7.25 24.76 -18.67
C SER A 174 7.58 25.16 -17.23
N GLU A 175 7.48 26.45 -16.91
CA GLU A 175 7.67 26.98 -15.56
C GLU A 175 6.65 26.41 -14.57
N LEU A 176 5.37 26.36 -14.93
CA LEU A 176 4.31 25.80 -14.09
C LEU A 176 4.45 24.27 -13.96
N ALA A 177 4.84 23.58 -15.04
CA ALA A 177 5.08 22.13 -14.98
C ALA A 177 6.21 21.80 -14.00
N THR A 178 7.28 22.59 -13.96
CA THR A 178 8.37 22.46 -12.99
C THR A 178 7.86 22.69 -11.56
N ILE A 179 7.13 23.77 -11.32
CA ILE A 179 6.57 24.08 -9.98
C ILE A 179 5.67 22.94 -9.49
N VAL A 180 4.81 22.40 -10.36
CA VAL A 180 3.91 21.27 -10.01
C VAL A 180 4.71 20.01 -9.69
N GLN A 181 5.75 19.71 -10.49
CA GLN A 181 6.60 18.54 -10.28
C GLN A 181 7.39 18.64 -8.96
N ASP A 182 7.99 19.79 -8.69
CA ASP A 182 8.76 20.04 -7.45
C ASP A 182 7.83 20.04 -6.22
N GLY A 183 6.67 20.67 -6.34
CA GLY A 183 5.65 20.70 -5.30
C GLY A 183 5.14 19.31 -4.93
N ALA A 184 5.04 18.39 -5.90
CA ALA A 184 4.65 17.01 -5.63
C ALA A 184 5.69 16.26 -4.77
N TRP A 185 6.98 16.49 -4.97
CA TRP A 185 8.01 15.90 -4.13
C TRP A 185 8.07 16.53 -2.74
N ILE A 186 7.89 17.83 -2.61
CA ILE A 186 7.78 18.51 -1.31
C ILE A 186 6.57 17.94 -0.55
N PHE A 187 5.44 17.75 -1.23
CA PHE A 187 4.27 17.10 -0.63
C PHE A 187 4.58 15.68 -0.12
N ALA A 188 5.24 14.83 -0.93
CA ALA A 188 5.58 13.47 -0.55
C ALA A 188 6.50 13.43 0.68
N GLU A 189 7.51 14.31 0.74
CA GLU A 189 8.43 14.41 1.88
C GLU A 189 7.72 14.85 3.15
N GLU A 190 6.88 15.87 3.08
CA GLU A 190 6.13 16.36 4.23
C GLU A 190 5.09 15.36 4.71
N GLN A 191 4.41 14.67 3.80
CA GLN A 191 3.50 13.59 4.14
C GLN A 191 4.22 12.46 4.88
N ASN A 192 5.38 12.04 4.39
CA ASN A 192 6.20 11.01 5.05
C ASN A 192 6.59 11.41 6.47
N ARG A 193 7.03 12.65 6.65
CA ARG A 193 7.39 13.21 7.96
C ARG A 193 6.19 13.19 8.92
N LEU A 194 5.05 13.72 8.48
CA LEU A 194 3.83 13.78 9.28
C LEU A 194 3.30 12.38 9.64
N ARG A 195 3.34 11.43 8.71
CA ARG A 195 2.92 10.04 9.01
C ARG A 195 3.81 9.39 10.05
N SER A 196 5.12 9.55 9.94
CA SER A 196 6.06 9.02 10.94
C SER A 196 5.76 9.58 12.34
N GLU A 197 5.53 10.89 12.45
CA GLU A 197 5.20 11.55 13.71
C GLU A 197 3.84 11.10 14.29
N MET A 198 2.90 10.74 13.42
CA MET A 198 1.55 10.35 13.85
C MET A 198 1.40 8.85 14.11
N ASN A 199 2.33 8.01 13.65
CA ASN A 199 2.22 6.56 13.83
C ASN A 199 2.09 6.16 15.31
N ASP A 200 2.89 6.74 16.19
CA ASP A 200 2.82 6.46 17.64
C ASP A 200 1.48 6.88 18.24
N LYS A 201 0.93 8.01 17.77
CA LYS A 201 -0.39 8.50 18.24
C LYS A 201 -1.51 7.55 17.82
N TYR A 202 -1.51 7.08 16.55
CA TYR A 202 -2.49 6.11 16.09
C TYR A 202 -2.33 4.77 16.78
N TYR A 203 -1.10 4.28 16.97
CA TYR A 203 -0.84 3.06 17.71
C TYR A 203 -1.41 3.16 19.14
N GLN A 204 -1.12 4.25 19.84
CA GLN A 204 -1.61 4.46 21.21
C GLN A 204 -3.14 4.58 21.24
N MET A 205 -3.75 5.32 20.32
CA MET A 205 -5.21 5.43 20.18
C MET A 205 -5.87 4.05 20.02
N ILE A 206 -5.34 3.20 19.14
CA ILE A 206 -5.84 1.85 18.90
C ILE A 206 -5.69 1.00 20.17
N LYS A 207 -4.55 1.11 20.84
CA LYS A 207 -4.28 0.38 22.09
C LYS A 207 -5.23 0.80 23.21
N ASP A 208 -5.46 2.09 23.40
CA ASP A 208 -6.32 2.64 24.44
C ASP A 208 -7.80 2.33 24.21
N SER A 209 -8.19 2.03 22.96
CA SER A 209 -9.55 1.58 22.64
C SER A 209 -9.88 0.17 23.12
N GLY A 210 -8.90 -0.59 23.63
CA GLY A 210 -9.05 -1.96 24.10
C GLY A 210 -8.80 -3.04 23.04
N VAL A 211 -8.31 -2.66 21.84
CA VAL A 211 -7.86 -3.63 20.84
C VAL A 211 -6.62 -4.37 21.37
N GLN A 212 -6.68 -5.69 21.34
CA GLN A 212 -5.54 -6.52 21.69
C GLN A 212 -4.50 -6.50 20.55
N ILE A 213 -3.39 -5.80 20.77
CA ILE A 213 -2.31 -5.69 19.79
C ILE A 213 -1.27 -6.78 20.05
N TYR A 214 -0.90 -7.50 19.00
CA TYR A 214 0.19 -8.45 19.00
C TYR A 214 1.24 -8.02 17.98
N THR A 215 2.46 -7.79 18.41
CA THR A 215 3.59 -7.48 17.53
C THR A 215 4.37 -8.76 17.25
N LEU A 216 4.53 -9.09 15.96
CA LEU A 216 5.30 -10.27 15.56
C LEU A 216 6.78 -10.10 15.89
N SER A 217 7.40 -11.15 16.42
CA SER A 217 8.85 -11.27 16.45
C SER A 217 9.43 -11.43 15.05
N SER A 218 10.72 -11.22 14.90
CA SER A 218 11.42 -11.40 13.62
C SER A 218 11.29 -12.83 13.08
N GLU A 219 11.25 -13.84 13.96
CA GLU A 219 11.09 -15.23 13.59
C GLU A 219 9.66 -15.52 13.10
N GLU A 220 8.65 -15.03 13.82
CA GLU A 220 7.25 -15.14 13.38
C GLU A 220 7.04 -14.44 12.05
N LYS A 221 7.58 -13.23 11.86
CA LYS A 221 7.49 -12.47 10.61
C LYS A 221 8.09 -13.23 9.44
N LYS A 222 9.19 -13.98 9.66
CA LYS A 222 9.83 -14.81 8.63
C LYS A 222 8.87 -15.87 8.09
N ALA A 223 8.07 -16.52 8.93
CA ALA A 223 7.07 -17.50 8.48
C ALA A 223 6.03 -16.86 7.53
N PHE A 224 5.60 -15.63 7.79
CA PHE A 224 4.72 -14.88 6.89
C PHE A 224 5.41 -14.52 5.57
N MET A 225 6.69 -14.12 5.62
CA MET A 225 7.47 -13.84 4.41
C MET A 225 7.58 -15.08 3.51
N GLU A 226 7.88 -16.24 4.10
CA GLU A 226 7.97 -17.51 3.38
C GLU A 226 6.61 -17.91 2.78
N ALA A 227 5.52 -17.76 3.51
CA ALA A 227 4.16 -18.03 3.01
C ALA A 227 3.76 -17.10 1.85
N CYS A 228 4.27 -15.87 1.81
CA CYS A 228 3.99 -14.91 0.74
C CYS A 228 4.96 -15.02 -0.47
N ALA A 229 6.03 -15.81 -0.39
CA ALA A 229 7.00 -15.94 -1.48
C ALA A 229 6.35 -16.30 -2.84
N PRO A 230 5.34 -17.19 -2.93
CA PRO A 230 4.68 -17.51 -4.19
C PRO A 230 4.00 -16.34 -4.89
N VAL A 231 3.72 -15.24 -4.16
CA VAL A 231 3.10 -14.04 -4.76
C VAL A 231 4.04 -13.39 -5.78
N TYR A 232 5.35 -13.43 -5.53
CA TYR A 232 6.35 -12.91 -6.46
C TYR A 232 6.37 -13.69 -7.77
N ASP A 233 6.39 -15.02 -7.68
CA ASP A 233 6.41 -15.90 -8.86
C ASP A 233 5.12 -15.73 -9.68
N TYR A 234 3.96 -15.59 -9.02
CA TYR A 234 2.70 -15.28 -9.69
C TYR A 234 2.79 -14.05 -10.60
N PHE A 235 3.35 -12.94 -10.12
CA PHE A 235 3.46 -11.71 -10.92
C PHE A 235 4.52 -11.80 -12.03
N ILE A 236 5.59 -12.57 -11.81
CA ILE A 236 6.60 -12.87 -12.83
C ILE A 236 5.99 -13.75 -13.94
N GLU A 237 5.29 -14.83 -13.59
CA GLU A 237 4.63 -15.73 -14.54
C GLU A 237 3.52 -15.02 -15.33
N LYS A 238 2.80 -14.09 -14.69
CA LYS A 238 1.80 -13.23 -15.33
C LYS A 238 2.44 -12.26 -16.34
N GLY A 239 3.75 -12.01 -16.26
CA GLY A 239 4.47 -11.06 -17.11
C GLY A 239 4.31 -9.61 -16.69
N THR A 240 3.87 -9.34 -15.47
CA THR A 240 3.72 -7.99 -14.93
C THR A 240 5.08 -7.30 -14.79
N PHE A 241 6.10 -8.06 -14.37
CA PHE A 241 7.49 -7.65 -14.31
C PHE A 241 8.42 -8.88 -14.40
N THR A 242 9.68 -8.65 -14.74
CA THR A 242 10.69 -9.70 -14.81
C THR A 242 11.42 -9.88 -13.47
N ARG A 243 12.13 -10.98 -13.31
CA ARG A 243 13.00 -11.22 -12.15
C ARG A 243 14.13 -10.19 -12.08
N GLU A 244 14.68 -9.79 -13.23
CA GLU A 244 15.74 -8.79 -13.33
C GLU A 244 15.23 -7.42 -12.86
N GLU A 245 14.01 -7.02 -13.25
CA GLU A 245 13.38 -5.78 -12.77
C GLU A 245 13.18 -5.81 -11.26
N LEU A 246 12.73 -6.93 -10.71
CA LEU A 246 12.54 -7.10 -9.27
C LEU A 246 13.88 -6.98 -8.51
N GLU A 247 14.94 -7.61 -9.01
CA GLU A 247 16.28 -7.53 -8.39
C GLU A 247 16.89 -6.13 -8.51
N ALA A 248 16.64 -5.41 -9.61
CA ALA A 248 17.04 -4.01 -9.74
C ALA A 248 16.39 -3.13 -8.65
N VAL A 249 15.07 -3.29 -8.43
CA VAL A 249 14.36 -2.59 -7.34
C VAL A 249 14.94 -2.96 -5.98
N ARG A 250 15.22 -4.25 -5.75
CA ARG A 250 15.79 -4.75 -4.48
C ARG A 250 17.17 -4.17 -4.22
N SER A 251 18.03 -4.11 -5.24
CA SER A 251 19.37 -3.51 -5.15
C SER A 251 19.29 -2.04 -4.69
N VAL A 252 18.45 -1.25 -5.34
CA VAL A 252 18.22 0.16 -4.96
C VAL A 252 17.62 0.27 -3.55
N ALA A 253 16.67 -0.58 -3.19
CA ALA A 253 16.07 -0.59 -1.84
C ALA A 253 17.13 -0.84 -0.75
N GLN A 254 18.16 -1.64 -1.05
CA GLN A 254 19.28 -1.93 -0.16
C GLN A 254 20.41 -0.89 -0.20
N GLY A 255 20.30 0.15 -1.03
CA GLY A 255 21.33 1.19 -1.19
C GLY A 255 22.57 0.75 -1.98
N LYS A 256 22.41 -0.21 -2.88
CA LYS A 256 23.48 -0.74 -3.75
C LYS A 256 23.43 -0.16 -5.14
#